data_964f1bf972592d7a290b1a396b9fe1e3
#
_entry.id   964f1bf972592d7a290b1a396b9fe1e3
#
_cell.length_a   1.000
_cell.length_b   1.000
_cell.length_c   1.000
_cell.angle_alpha   90.00
_cell.angle_beta   90.00
_cell.angle_gamma   90.00
#
_symmetry.space_group_name_H-M   'P 1'
#
loop_
_entity.id
_entity.type
_entity.pdbx_description
1 polymer ?
#
loop_
_entity_poly.entity_id
_entity_poly.type
_entity_poly.pdbx_seq_one_letter_code
_entity_poly.pdbx_strand_id
1 'polypeptide(L)'
;MLEYKKKILLLALAICVFIPLVAQTTSPYSRYGYGVLRDQSTGPSKGMGGIGYGLRTKVGANPMNPASYSNVDSLTFQFDIGVDWTKAKLSDESGSQSDNSGGLDYITMLFPVSKQLGVSLGILPFSSVGYNYGSSFTSSTSETGIAHATSYSGSGGLTQIYAGLGYKTPVEGLSIGGNASFLFGTLNHNKQLTFGSSSGINPSSEYARFRIRTFKFDVGLQYERPLSERNKMVIGAVYSPRNNYKGEFEREHYELNSSGQILMSDTITSNNAPAGFADTYGVGFTFVRDNRFIVGADFTYQKWDKVKYTNLMNDNMEQAKRFNNRWKVAVGTEYMNNPYERSYFKKMKYRAGFNYSNSYLNFTNKAGEVKGYKEYGVTVGLGLPFIENYYRTGRVSYININFEYKKIKPEVKGMIDEEYFGVSLNVNINELWFRTKKID
;
A
#
# COMPACT_ATOMS: atom_id res chain seq x y z
N MET A 1 -13.73 -33.03 -8.94
CA MET A 1 -13.30 -32.05 -7.92
C MET A 1 -11.87 -31.54 -8.14
N LEU A 2 -10.89 -32.41 -8.47
CA LEU A 2 -9.50 -31.98 -8.77
C LEU A 2 -9.39 -31.14 -10.04
N GLU A 3 -10.15 -31.44 -11.07
CA GLU A 3 -10.21 -30.70 -12.34
C GLU A 3 -10.77 -29.28 -12.18
N TYR A 4 -11.79 -29.10 -11.32
CA TYR A 4 -12.38 -27.80 -11.05
C TYR A 4 -11.39 -26.88 -10.30
N LYS A 5 -10.60 -27.45 -9.38
CA LYS A 5 -9.53 -26.74 -8.67
C LYS A 5 -8.42 -26.29 -9.61
N LYS A 6 -8.02 -27.13 -10.57
CA LYS A 6 -7.05 -26.78 -11.60
C LYS A 6 -7.56 -25.65 -12.50
N LYS A 7 -8.85 -25.67 -12.87
CA LYS A 7 -9.46 -24.60 -13.69
C LYS A 7 -9.52 -23.28 -12.94
N ILE A 8 -9.85 -23.27 -11.63
CA ILE A 8 -9.84 -22.04 -10.81
C ILE A 8 -8.42 -21.52 -10.63
N LEU A 9 -7.43 -22.38 -10.38
CA LEU A 9 -6.03 -22.00 -10.28
C LEU A 9 -5.50 -21.45 -11.61
N LEU A 10 -5.85 -22.09 -12.73
CA LEU A 10 -5.50 -21.61 -14.08
C LEU A 10 -6.20 -20.29 -14.42
N LEU A 11 -7.46 -20.11 -14.00
CA LEU A 11 -8.18 -18.85 -14.18
C LEU A 11 -7.55 -17.73 -13.35
N ALA A 12 -7.19 -18.00 -12.09
CA ALA A 12 -6.48 -17.05 -11.24
C ALA A 12 -5.10 -16.69 -11.82
N LEU A 13 -4.37 -17.69 -12.32
CA LEU A 13 -3.07 -17.49 -12.99
C LEU A 13 -3.22 -16.71 -14.30
N ALA A 14 -4.25 -17.01 -15.10
CA ALA A 14 -4.56 -16.29 -16.33
C ALA A 14 -4.92 -14.83 -16.08
N ILE A 15 -5.70 -14.55 -15.04
CA ILE A 15 -6.01 -13.17 -14.63
C ILE A 15 -4.71 -12.42 -14.26
N CYS A 16 -3.76 -13.07 -13.59
CA CYS A 16 -2.45 -12.46 -13.26
C CYS A 16 -1.60 -12.13 -14.49
N VAL A 17 -1.71 -12.88 -15.57
CA VAL A 17 -0.92 -12.67 -16.81
C VAL A 17 -1.45 -11.51 -17.64
N PHE A 18 -2.74 -11.20 -17.54
CA PHE A 18 -3.40 -10.14 -18.32
C PHE A 18 -3.47 -8.79 -17.61
N ILE A 19 -3.11 -8.71 -16.33
CA ILE A 19 -3.08 -7.44 -15.61
C ILE A 19 -1.70 -6.81 -15.83
N PRO A 20 -1.59 -5.60 -16.41
CA PRO A 20 -0.32 -4.89 -16.42
C PRO A 20 0.16 -4.73 -14.98
N LEU A 21 1.37 -5.22 -14.69
CA LEU A 21 2.01 -5.21 -13.36
C LEU A 21 2.30 -3.80 -12.80
N VAL A 22 1.80 -2.78 -13.46
CA VAL A 22 2.04 -1.39 -13.11
C VAL A 22 0.83 -0.88 -12.33
N ALA A 23 0.82 -1.06 -11.04
CA ALA A 23 -0.09 -0.35 -10.14
C ALA A 23 0.27 1.14 -10.15
N GLN A 24 -0.13 1.87 -11.18
CA GLN A 24 0.02 3.31 -11.22
C GLN A 24 -1.11 3.94 -10.41
N THR A 25 -0.76 4.84 -9.50
CA THR A 25 -1.73 5.74 -8.88
C THR A 25 -1.89 6.98 -9.76
N THR A 26 -3.02 7.66 -9.64
CA THR A 26 -3.26 8.93 -10.31
C THR A 26 -3.39 10.01 -9.24
N SER A 27 -2.28 10.45 -8.69
CA SER A 27 -2.24 11.48 -7.65
C SER A 27 -1.15 12.48 -7.92
N PRO A 28 -1.45 13.78 -8.13
CA PRO A 28 -0.47 14.85 -8.20
C PRO A 28 0.46 14.89 -6.99
N TYR A 29 -0.01 14.51 -5.81
CA TYR A 29 0.81 14.43 -4.60
C TYR A 29 1.89 13.35 -4.67
N SER A 30 1.71 12.34 -5.54
CA SER A 30 2.73 11.31 -5.76
C SER A 30 4.02 11.82 -6.42
N ARG A 31 4.04 13.07 -6.89
CA ARG A 31 5.23 13.76 -7.40
C ARG A 31 6.30 13.93 -6.33
N TYR A 32 5.92 13.95 -5.06
CA TYR A 32 6.82 14.30 -3.95
C TYR A 32 7.23 13.07 -3.16
N GLY A 33 8.45 13.10 -2.59
CA GLY A 33 8.99 12.05 -1.76
C GLY A 33 9.04 10.70 -2.47
N TYR A 34 8.51 9.68 -1.80
CA TYR A 34 8.42 8.31 -2.33
C TYR A 34 7.11 8.02 -3.07
N GLY A 35 6.30 9.05 -3.35
CA GLY A 35 4.96 8.90 -3.89
C GLY A 35 3.91 8.64 -2.81
N VAL A 36 2.76 8.08 -3.21
CA VAL A 36 1.70 7.68 -2.28
C VAL A 36 2.08 6.38 -1.60
N LEU A 37 2.16 6.38 -0.27
CA LEU A 37 2.43 5.17 0.51
C LEU A 37 1.22 4.23 0.44
N ARG A 38 1.46 2.96 0.15
CA ARG A 38 0.43 1.93 0.09
C ARG A 38 0.25 1.26 1.45
N ASP A 39 -0.99 0.99 1.81
CA ASP A 39 -1.29 0.20 3.01
C ASP A 39 -0.81 -1.24 2.82
N GLN A 40 -0.17 -1.80 3.85
CA GLN A 40 0.32 -3.18 3.84
C GLN A 40 -0.74 -4.19 4.29
N SER A 41 -2.00 -3.77 4.31
CA SER A 41 -3.15 -4.61 4.64
C SER A 41 -3.49 -5.59 3.50
N THR A 42 -3.90 -6.79 3.84
CA THR A 42 -4.26 -7.85 2.89
C THR A 42 -5.71 -8.29 3.09
N GLY A 43 -6.32 -8.85 2.07
CA GLY A 43 -7.62 -9.53 2.10
C GLY A 43 -8.67 -8.96 3.05
N PRO A 44 -8.97 -9.68 4.14
CA PRO A 44 -9.98 -9.26 5.12
C PRO A 44 -9.71 -7.91 5.78
N SER A 45 -8.45 -7.59 6.03
CA SER A 45 -8.02 -6.36 6.69
C SER A 45 -8.41 -5.11 5.91
N LYS A 46 -8.35 -5.15 4.56
CA LYS A 46 -8.79 -4.04 3.70
C LYS A 46 -10.24 -3.65 3.91
N GLY A 47 -11.13 -4.63 4.02
CA GLY A 47 -12.54 -4.37 4.30
C GLY A 47 -12.82 -3.86 5.71
N MET A 48 -11.83 -3.92 6.59
CA MET A 48 -11.89 -3.47 7.99
C MET A 48 -11.04 -2.20 8.24
N GLY A 49 -11.00 -1.27 7.28
CA GLY A 49 -10.26 -0.01 7.43
C GLY A 49 -8.73 -0.16 7.44
N GLY A 50 -8.21 -1.35 7.15
CA GLY A 50 -6.78 -1.64 7.17
C GLY A 50 -6.21 -1.94 8.55
N ILE A 51 -7.00 -2.41 9.52
CA ILE A 51 -6.47 -2.88 10.82
C ILE A 51 -5.66 -4.17 10.64
N GLY A 52 -4.58 -4.33 11.40
CA GLY A 52 -3.71 -5.50 11.27
C GLY A 52 -2.88 -5.80 12.52
N TYR A 53 -2.53 -4.81 13.35
CA TYR A 53 -1.57 -5.04 14.44
C TYR A 53 -2.08 -6.02 15.50
N GLY A 54 -3.36 -5.88 15.91
CA GLY A 54 -4.01 -6.82 16.80
C GLY A 54 -4.73 -7.96 16.09
N LEU A 55 -4.81 -7.94 14.75
CA LEU A 55 -5.58 -8.93 14.00
C LEU A 55 -4.84 -10.26 13.91
N ARG A 56 -5.48 -11.31 14.46
CA ARG A 56 -4.98 -12.68 14.49
C ARG A 56 -5.99 -13.61 13.84
N THR A 57 -5.90 -13.73 12.52
CA THR A 57 -6.79 -14.58 11.73
C THR A 57 -6.12 -15.88 11.36
N LYS A 58 -6.94 -16.92 11.11
CA LYS A 58 -6.49 -18.19 10.54
C LYS A 58 -6.57 -18.22 9.01
N VAL A 59 -6.95 -17.11 8.38
CA VAL A 59 -7.17 -17.02 6.95
C VAL A 59 -6.34 -15.89 6.39
N GLY A 60 -5.37 -16.23 5.55
CA GLY A 60 -4.44 -15.30 4.94
C GLY A 60 -3.28 -14.86 5.83
N ALA A 61 -2.22 -14.38 5.22
CA ALA A 61 -1.10 -13.77 5.90
C ALA A 61 -1.43 -12.33 6.28
N ASN A 62 -0.95 -11.90 7.45
CA ASN A 62 -1.02 -10.51 7.90
C ASN A 62 0.39 -9.91 8.01
N PRO A 63 0.93 -9.32 6.92
CA PRO A 63 2.29 -8.76 6.92
C PRO A 63 2.47 -7.56 7.86
N MET A 64 1.38 -6.91 8.26
CA MET A 64 1.43 -5.76 9.17
C MET A 64 1.94 -6.13 10.56
N ASN A 65 1.70 -7.38 11.02
CA ASN A 65 2.28 -7.89 12.26
C ASN A 65 2.76 -9.34 12.09
N PRO A 66 4.07 -9.58 11.95
CA PRO A 66 4.62 -10.90 11.71
C PRO A 66 4.40 -11.91 12.86
N ALA A 67 4.13 -11.46 14.08
CA ALA A 67 3.77 -12.37 15.18
C ALA A 67 2.51 -13.20 14.88
N SER A 68 1.61 -12.68 14.01
CA SER A 68 0.38 -13.35 13.60
C SER A 68 0.62 -14.64 12.82
N TYR A 69 1.78 -14.81 12.16
CA TYR A 69 2.11 -16.01 11.39
C TYR A 69 2.13 -17.27 12.25
N SER A 70 2.44 -17.13 13.53
CA SER A 70 2.41 -18.23 14.50
C SER A 70 1.02 -18.85 14.72
N ASN A 71 -0.05 -18.20 14.22
CA ASN A 71 -1.44 -18.68 14.34
C ASN A 71 -1.87 -19.59 13.20
N VAL A 72 -1.00 -19.91 12.25
CA VAL A 72 -1.30 -20.82 11.16
C VAL A 72 -1.55 -22.24 11.69
N ASP A 73 -2.61 -22.87 11.20
CA ASP A 73 -2.92 -24.26 11.60
C ASP A 73 -1.90 -25.25 11.02
N SER A 74 -1.60 -26.32 11.74
CA SER A 74 -0.70 -27.38 11.29
C SER A 74 -1.17 -28.00 9.97
N LEU A 75 -0.24 -28.43 9.13
CA LEU A 75 -0.50 -29.03 7.82
C LEU A 75 -1.31 -28.13 6.86
N THR A 76 -1.23 -26.83 7.02
CA THR A 76 -1.95 -25.85 6.22
C THR A 76 -0.99 -25.11 5.30
N PHE A 77 -1.37 -24.91 4.06
CA PHE A 77 -0.76 -23.95 3.14
C PHE A 77 -1.81 -22.92 2.75
N GLN A 78 -1.50 -21.68 2.94
CA GLN A 78 -2.34 -20.56 2.55
C GLN A 78 -1.65 -19.79 1.43
N PHE A 79 -2.39 -19.54 0.37
CA PHE A 79 -1.99 -18.68 -0.72
C PHE A 79 -3.06 -17.58 -0.87
N ASP A 80 -2.63 -16.35 -0.95
CA ASP A 80 -3.52 -15.22 -1.06
C ASP A 80 -3.00 -14.26 -2.14
N ILE A 81 -3.88 -13.89 -3.06
CA ILE A 81 -3.59 -12.94 -4.14
C ILE A 81 -4.68 -11.88 -4.18
N GLY A 82 -4.29 -10.63 -4.32
CA GLY A 82 -5.17 -9.50 -4.44
C GLY A 82 -4.89 -8.67 -5.68
N VAL A 83 -5.95 -8.14 -6.26
CA VAL A 83 -5.92 -7.13 -7.32
C VAL A 83 -6.80 -5.96 -6.91
N ASP A 84 -6.44 -4.75 -7.30
CA ASP A 84 -7.22 -3.56 -7.04
C ASP A 84 -7.52 -2.78 -8.32
N TRP A 85 -8.62 -2.07 -8.29
CA TRP A 85 -9.00 -1.08 -9.27
C TRP A 85 -9.53 0.15 -8.54
N THR A 86 -9.12 1.33 -8.99
CA THR A 86 -9.44 2.60 -8.36
C THR A 86 -9.79 3.64 -9.41
N LYS A 87 -10.90 4.33 -9.22
CA LYS A 87 -11.27 5.54 -9.93
C LYS A 87 -10.94 6.75 -9.06
N ALA A 88 -10.07 7.61 -9.58
CA ALA A 88 -9.70 8.87 -8.96
C ALA A 88 -10.52 10.01 -9.58
N LYS A 89 -10.98 10.95 -8.75
CA LYS A 89 -11.52 12.24 -9.16
C LYS A 89 -10.66 13.31 -8.51
N LEU A 90 -10.00 14.09 -9.33
CA LEU A 90 -9.13 15.19 -8.95
C LEU A 90 -9.87 16.50 -9.21
N SER A 91 -9.92 17.40 -8.25
CA SER A 91 -10.68 18.64 -8.35
C SER A 91 -9.88 19.83 -7.81
N ASP A 92 -9.89 20.94 -8.52
CA ASP A 92 -9.35 22.22 -8.09
C ASP A 92 -10.33 23.36 -8.40
N GLU A 93 -9.92 24.61 -8.22
CA GLU A 93 -10.74 25.78 -8.50
C GLU A 93 -11.09 25.95 -9.99
N SER A 94 -10.33 25.32 -10.92
CA SER A 94 -10.52 25.40 -12.37
C SER A 94 -11.40 24.28 -12.94
N GLY A 95 -11.59 23.18 -12.21
CA GLY A 95 -12.43 22.08 -12.67
C GLY A 95 -12.14 20.75 -12.00
N SER A 96 -12.62 19.68 -12.62
CA SER A 96 -12.38 18.30 -12.14
C SER A 96 -12.02 17.37 -13.30
N GLN A 97 -11.11 16.45 -13.04
CA GLN A 97 -10.68 15.39 -13.93
C GLN A 97 -10.83 14.04 -13.24
N SER A 98 -11.19 13.01 -14.01
CA SER A 98 -11.24 11.63 -13.49
C SER A 98 -10.25 10.76 -14.25
N ASP A 99 -9.63 9.84 -13.52
CA ASP A 99 -8.73 8.85 -14.09
C ASP A 99 -8.90 7.50 -13.39
N ASN A 100 -8.45 6.41 -14.04
CA ASN A 100 -8.55 5.06 -13.52
C ASN A 100 -7.16 4.46 -13.36
N SER A 101 -6.98 3.73 -12.28
CA SER A 101 -5.76 2.98 -12.02
C SER A 101 -6.11 1.59 -11.47
N GLY A 102 -5.17 0.67 -11.54
CA GLY A 102 -5.37 -0.66 -10.98
C GLY A 102 -4.19 -1.57 -11.27
N GLY A 103 -4.10 -2.67 -10.54
CA GLY A 103 -3.03 -3.62 -10.73
C GLY A 103 -3.00 -4.72 -9.68
N LEU A 104 -1.84 -5.38 -9.60
CA LEU A 104 -1.56 -6.35 -8.57
C LEU A 104 -1.44 -5.63 -7.22
N ASP A 105 -2.24 -6.06 -6.26
CA ASP A 105 -2.25 -5.48 -4.92
C ASP A 105 -1.28 -6.21 -3.99
N TYR A 106 -1.29 -7.55 -3.99
CA TYR A 106 -0.32 -8.35 -3.27
C TYR A 106 -0.37 -9.83 -3.67
N ILE A 107 0.70 -10.54 -3.36
CA ILE A 107 0.75 -12.01 -3.32
C ILE A 107 1.39 -12.39 -2.00
N THR A 108 0.75 -13.28 -1.24
CA THR A 108 1.30 -13.80 0.01
C THR A 108 1.11 -15.30 0.14
N MET A 109 2.04 -15.93 0.85
CA MET A 109 2.01 -17.33 1.24
C MET A 109 2.23 -17.43 2.73
N LEU A 110 1.54 -18.37 3.39
CA LEU A 110 1.70 -18.63 4.82
C LEU A 110 1.59 -20.15 5.07
N PHE A 111 2.58 -20.71 5.75
CA PHE A 111 2.62 -22.12 6.09
C PHE A 111 3.34 -22.38 7.42
N PRO A 112 2.97 -23.43 8.14
CA PRO A 112 3.65 -23.83 9.37
C PRO A 112 4.93 -24.61 9.06
N VAL A 113 6.00 -24.32 9.78
CA VAL A 113 7.22 -25.13 9.83
C VAL A 113 7.18 -26.06 11.03
N SER A 114 6.57 -25.61 12.13
CA SER A 114 6.31 -26.42 13.31
C SER A 114 4.97 -26.02 13.94
N LYS A 115 4.58 -26.67 15.03
CA LYS A 115 3.37 -26.30 15.80
C LYS A 115 3.44 -24.88 16.39
N GLN A 116 4.63 -24.33 16.51
CA GLN A 116 4.89 -23.03 17.12
C GLN A 116 5.40 -21.98 16.13
N LEU A 117 5.88 -22.41 14.95
CA LEU A 117 6.56 -21.55 13.98
C LEU A 117 5.81 -21.52 12.65
N GLY A 118 5.36 -20.36 12.27
CA GLY A 118 4.80 -20.04 10.95
C GLY A 118 5.76 -19.21 10.12
N VAL A 119 5.76 -19.43 8.81
CA VAL A 119 6.56 -18.72 7.82
C VAL A 119 5.65 -18.07 6.80
N SER A 120 5.89 -16.81 6.50
CA SER A 120 5.20 -16.08 5.44
C SER A 120 6.20 -15.51 4.43
N LEU A 121 5.83 -15.61 3.16
CA LEU A 121 6.53 -14.98 2.05
C LEU A 121 5.54 -14.15 1.26
N GLY A 122 5.99 -13.05 0.65
CA GLY A 122 5.10 -12.30 -0.21
C GLY A 122 5.73 -11.12 -0.93
N ILE A 123 4.93 -10.56 -1.83
CA ILE A 123 5.24 -9.37 -2.62
C ILE A 123 4.10 -8.38 -2.43
N LEU A 124 4.44 -7.15 -2.04
CA LEU A 124 3.48 -6.05 -1.87
C LEU A 124 4.05 -4.75 -2.46
N PRO A 125 3.23 -3.89 -3.05
CA PRO A 125 3.62 -2.53 -3.34
C PRO A 125 3.81 -1.76 -2.03
N PHE A 126 4.91 -1.00 -1.93
CA PHE A 126 5.22 -0.15 -0.78
C PHE A 126 4.78 1.28 -1.03
N SER A 127 5.03 1.79 -2.25
CA SER A 127 4.56 3.10 -2.68
C SER A 127 4.32 3.13 -4.18
N SER A 128 3.58 4.11 -4.67
CA SER A 128 3.32 4.30 -6.09
C SER A 128 3.43 5.77 -6.50
N VAL A 129 4.00 6.00 -7.67
CA VAL A 129 4.09 7.30 -8.35
C VAL A 129 3.32 7.19 -9.65
N GLY A 130 2.38 8.11 -9.86
CA GLY A 130 1.62 8.22 -11.09
C GLY A 130 0.90 9.54 -11.13
N TYR A 131 1.27 10.39 -12.07
CA TYR A 131 0.61 11.68 -12.30
C TYR A 131 0.90 12.17 -13.72
N ASN A 132 -0.05 12.92 -14.24
CA ASN A 132 0.12 13.67 -15.49
C ASN A 132 -0.78 14.91 -15.41
N TYR A 133 -0.18 16.07 -15.24
CA TYR A 133 -0.89 17.34 -15.16
C TYR A 133 -0.02 18.49 -15.67
N GLY A 134 -0.65 19.59 -16.04
CA GLY A 134 0.08 20.75 -16.53
C GLY A 134 -0.76 22.02 -16.50
N SER A 135 -0.12 23.15 -16.72
CA SER A 135 -0.77 24.42 -16.95
C SER A 135 -0.96 24.66 -18.46
N SER A 136 -2.08 25.28 -18.83
CA SER A 136 -2.24 25.86 -20.17
C SER A 136 -1.33 27.08 -20.36
N PHE A 137 -1.13 27.52 -21.60
CA PHE A 137 -0.39 28.76 -21.90
C PHE A 137 -1.01 29.96 -21.18
N THR A 138 -0.26 30.55 -20.26
CA THR A 138 -0.68 31.72 -19.48
C THR A 138 0.35 32.83 -19.68
N SER A 139 -0.04 33.92 -20.28
CA SER A 139 0.82 35.09 -20.43
C SER A 139 0.84 36.01 -19.20
N SER A 140 -0.17 35.92 -18.34
CA SER A 140 -0.42 36.90 -17.27
C SER A 140 0.27 36.63 -15.94
N THR A 141 0.91 35.46 -15.75
CA THR A 141 1.50 35.04 -14.46
C THR A 141 3.01 34.85 -14.49
N SER A 142 3.66 35.09 -15.58
CA SER A 142 5.13 35.05 -15.68
C SER A 142 5.73 36.38 -15.25
N GLU A 143 6.70 36.37 -14.33
CA GLU A 143 7.52 37.54 -14.00
C GLU A 143 8.20 38.16 -15.25
N THR A 144 8.36 37.38 -16.31
CA THR A 144 8.97 37.77 -17.58
C THR A 144 7.96 38.19 -18.65
N GLY A 145 6.63 38.06 -18.42
CA GLY A 145 5.59 38.35 -19.40
C GLY A 145 5.51 37.39 -20.60
N ILE A 146 6.32 36.32 -20.63
CA ILE A 146 6.37 35.36 -21.75
C ILE A 146 5.40 34.23 -21.52
N ALA A 147 4.49 33.99 -22.46
CA ALA A 147 3.54 32.90 -22.41
C ALA A 147 4.25 31.54 -22.43
N HIS A 148 3.99 30.72 -21.42
CA HIS A 148 4.55 29.36 -21.32
C HIS A 148 3.53 28.37 -20.77
N ALA A 149 3.74 27.08 -21.09
CA ALA A 149 3.02 25.97 -20.51
C ALA A 149 4.03 25.02 -19.83
N THR A 150 3.66 24.54 -18.67
CA THR A 150 4.48 23.55 -17.95
C THR A 150 3.67 22.28 -17.77
N SER A 151 4.21 21.14 -18.19
CA SER A 151 3.64 19.82 -17.91
C SER A 151 4.53 19.02 -16.98
N TYR A 152 3.89 18.23 -16.14
CA TYR A 152 4.52 17.36 -15.17
C TYR A 152 3.96 15.96 -15.31
N SER A 153 4.82 14.97 -15.48
CA SER A 153 4.43 13.56 -15.47
C SER A 153 5.39 12.74 -14.60
N GLY A 154 4.89 11.67 -14.07
CA GLY A 154 5.72 10.76 -13.29
C GLY A 154 5.12 9.37 -13.24
N SER A 155 5.99 8.40 -13.06
CA SER A 155 5.63 6.99 -13.01
C SER A 155 6.58 6.19 -12.15
N GLY A 156 6.12 5.00 -11.72
CA GLY A 156 6.92 4.06 -10.97
C GLY A 156 6.42 3.85 -9.55
N GLY A 157 7.34 3.54 -8.64
CA GLY A 157 7.02 3.22 -7.25
C GLY A 157 7.99 2.22 -6.66
N LEU A 158 7.75 1.84 -5.42
CA LEU A 158 8.54 0.87 -4.69
C LEU A 158 7.72 -0.38 -4.41
N THR A 159 8.34 -1.53 -4.62
CA THR A 159 7.80 -2.84 -4.29
C THR A 159 8.67 -3.47 -3.21
N GLN A 160 8.06 -4.22 -2.29
CA GLN A 160 8.77 -5.04 -1.32
C GLN A 160 8.50 -6.51 -1.56
N ILE A 161 9.57 -7.31 -1.50
CA ILE A 161 9.51 -8.76 -1.35
C ILE A 161 9.91 -9.05 0.09
N TYR A 162 9.10 -9.77 0.83
CA TYR A 162 9.40 -10.09 2.21
C TYR A 162 9.43 -11.58 2.48
N ALA A 163 10.23 -11.95 3.48
CA ALA A 163 10.21 -13.21 4.17
C ALA A 163 10.03 -12.95 5.66
N GLY A 164 9.09 -13.64 6.29
CA GLY A 164 8.76 -13.42 7.70
C GLY A 164 8.58 -14.70 8.48
N LEU A 165 8.86 -14.60 9.78
CA LEU A 165 8.73 -15.68 10.75
C LEU A 165 7.85 -15.20 11.91
N GLY A 166 6.95 -16.08 12.37
CA GLY A 166 6.16 -15.86 13.58
C GLY A 166 6.31 -17.05 14.51
N TYR A 167 6.66 -16.79 15.75
CA TYR A 167 6.90 -17.79 16.77
C TYR A 167 5.95 -17.64 17.95
N LYS A 168 5.26 -18.72 18.29
CA LYS A 168 4.45 -18.82 19.51
C LYS A 168 5.37 -19.19 20.68
N THR A 169 5.57 -18.23 21.58
CA THR A 169 6.50 -18.40 22.72
C THR A 169 5.97 -19.41 23.74
N PRO A 170 6.82 -19.91 24.67
CA PRO A 170 6.36 -20.72 25.80
C PRO A 170 5.42 -19.99 26.75
N VAL A 171 5.44 -18.64 26.75
CA VAL A 171 4.50 -17.83 27.53
C VAL A 171 3.14 -17.88 26.86
N GLU A 172 2.14 -18.32 27.62
CA GLU A 172 0.76 -18.49 27.10
C GLU A 172 0.23 -17.19 26.51
N GLY A 173 -0.32 -17.29 25.31
CA GLY A 173 -0.88 -16.14 24.58
C GLY A 173 0.14 -15.24 23.89
N LEU A 174 1.42 -15.30 24.21
CA LEU A 174 2.44 -14.43 23.65
C LEU A 174 3.04 -15.02 22.36
N SER A 175 3.10 -14.20 21.32
CA SER A 175 3.77 -14.50 20.06
C SER A 175 4.66 -13.34 19.64
N ILE A 176 5.79 -13.65 19.03
CA ILE A 176 6.73 -12.70 18.44
C ILE A 176 6.97 -13.04 16.98
N GLY A 177 7.41 -12.07 16.21
CA GLY A 177 7.73 -12.32 14.80
C GLY A 177 8.58 -11.22 14.21
N GLY A 178 9.11 -11.50 13.02
CA GLY A 178 9.90 -10.55 12.26
C GLY A 178 9.72 -10.76 10.77
N ASN A 179 9.76 -9.64 10.01
CA ASN A 179 9.88 -9.61 8.56
C ASN A 179 11.23 -9.03 8.17
N ALA A 180 11.86 -9.64 7.19
CA ALA A 180 12.95 -9.08 6.42
C ALA A 180 12.44 -8.82 5.00
N SER A 181 12.45 -7.56 4.57
CA SER A 181 11.91 -7.14 3.28
C SER A 181 13.02 -6.52 2.44
N PHE A 182 13.09 -6.87 1.16
CA PHE A 182 13.87 -6.20 0.16
C PHE A 182 12.97 -5.24 -0.61
N LEU A 183 13.23 -3.93 -0.47
CA LEU A 183 12.54 -2.88 -1.19
C LEU A 183 13.33 -2.48 -2.41
N PHE A 184 12.66 -2.42 -3.55
CA PHE A 184 13.25 -2.01 -4.81
C PHE A 184 12.24 -1.28 -5.67
N GLY A 185 12.75 -0.44 -6.57
CA GLY A 185 11.94 0.26 -7.54
C GLY A 185 12.62 1.51 -8.09
N THR A 186 11.89 2.20 -8.95
CA THR A 186 12.36 3.43 -9.60
C THR A 186 11.24 4.46 -9.58
N LEU A 187 11.58 5.68 -9.20
CA LEU A 187 10.72 6.85 -9.26
C LEU A 187 11.19 7.69 -10.45
N ASN A 188 10.32 7.89 -11.42
CA ASN A 188 10.60 8.69 -12.62
C ASN A 188 9.73 9.93 -12.59
N HIS A 189 10.35 11.08 -12.85
CA HIS A 189 9.69 12.38 -12.91
C HIS A 189 10.15 13.12 -14.15
N ASN A 190 9.20 13.71 -14.86
CA ASN A 190 9.47 14.53 -16.04
C ASN A 190 8.78 15.87 -15.88
N LYS A 191 9.50 16.94 -16.20
CA LYS A 191 9.00 18.31 -16.28
C LYS A 191 9.31 18.82 -17.67
N GLN A 192 8.32 19.28 -18.39
CA GLN A 192 8.47 19.88 -19.71
C GLN A 192 7.97 21.32 -19.68
N LEU A 193 8.79 22.22 -20.16
CA LEU A 193 8.48 23.67 -20.29
C LEU A 193 8.45 24.01 -21.77
N THR A 194 7.30 24.52 -22.23
CA THR A 194 7.08 24.90 -23.62
C THR A 194 6.71 26.40 -23.69
N PHE A 195 7.32 27.14 -24.60
CA PHE A 195 7.05 28.55 -24.80
C PHE A 195 6.21 28.79 -26.05
N GLY A 196 5.55 29.95 -26.11
CA GLY A 196 4.81 30.35 -27.31
C GLY A 196 5.75 30.52 -28.51
N SER A 197 5.28 30.18 -29.70
CA SER A 197 6.08 30.18 -30.95
C SER A 197 6.74 31.53 -31.27
N SER A 198 6.21 32.62 -30.75
CA SER A 198 6.75 33.99 -30.95
C SER A 198 7.81 34.40 -29.91
N SER A 199 8.08 33.55 -28.91
CA SER A 199 9.00 33.91 -27.82
C SER A 199 10.48 33.85 -28.19
N GLY A 200 10.85 33.09 -29.23
CA GLY A 200 12.24 32.83 -29.57
C GLY A 200 13.00 32.00 -28.52
N ILE A 201 12.29 31.44 -27.51
CA ILE A 201 12.87 30.65 -26.44
C ILE A 201 12.64 29.17 -26.75
N ASN A 202 13.68 28.38 -26.60
CA ASN A 202 13.64 26.93 -26.80
C ASN A 202 12.88 26.22 -25.69
N PRO A 203 12.06 25.22 -26.02
CA PRO A 203 11.47 24.30 -25.03
C PRO A 203 12.55 23.56 -24.23
N SER A 204 12.27 23.27 -22.97
CA SER A 204 13.15 22.46 -22.14
C SER A 204 12.42 21.29 -21.49
N SER A 205 13.14 20.20 -21.28
CA SER A 205 12.67 19.00 -20.58
C SER A 205 13.67 18.61 -19.50
N GLU A 206 13.18 18.36 -18.31
CA GLU A 206 13.98 17.83 -17.18
C GLU A 206 13.43 16.47 -16.80
N TYR A 207 14.27 15.47 -16.85
CA TYR A 207 13.97 14.09 -16.46
C TYR A 207 14.78 13.71 -15.22
N ALA A 208 14.10 13.30 -14.15
CA ALA A 208 14.73 12.84 -12.93
C ALA A 208 14.35 11.38 -12.64
N ARG A 209 15.34 10.54 -12.43
CA ARG A 209 15.20 9.12 -12.09
C ARG A 209 15.86 8.86 -10.74
N PHE A 210 15.12 8.18 -9.86
CA PHE A 210 15.67 7.73 -8.58
C PHE A 210 15.42 6.25 -8.39
N ARG A 211 16.49 5.47 -8.45
CA ARG A 211 16.46 4.02 -8.25
C ARG A 211 16.83 3.67 -6.83
N ILE A 212 16.01 2.86 -6.20
CA ILE A 212 16.11 2.46 -4.80
C ILE A 212 16.24 0.94 -4.73
N ARG A 213 17.19 0.47 -3.89
CA ARG A 213 17.39 -0.92 -3.51
C ARG A 213 17.88 -0.95 -2.07
N THR A 214 17.07 -1.49 -1.16
CA THR A 214 17.42 -1.49 0.27
C THR A 214 16.66 -2.58 1.03
N PHE A 215 17.09 -2.88 2.24
CA PHE A 215 16.40 -3.77 3.15
C PHE A 215 15.58 -2.98 4.17
N LYS A 216 14.46 -3.57 4.60
CA LYS A 216 13.61 -3.08 5.68
C LYS A 216 13.30 -4.24 6.61
N PHE A 217 13.29 -3.97 7.91
CA PHE A 217 12.97 -4.96 8.93
C PHE A 217 11.77 -4.50 9.75
N ASP A 218 10.91 -5.46 10.09
CA ASP A 218 9.78 -5.24 10.97
C ASP A 218 9.81 -6.28 12.09
N VAL A 219 9.59 -5.86 13.31
CA VAL A 219 9.45 -6.74 14.47
C VAL A 219 8.05 -6.58 15.03
N GLY A 220 7.39 -7.69 15.31
CA GLY A 220 6.03 -7.72 15.80
C GLY A 220 5.87 -8.55 17.06
N LEU A 221 4.92 -8.15 17.87
CA LEU A 221 4.49 -8.84 19.08
C LEU A 221 2.97 -8.89 19.12
N GLN A 222 2.41 -10.02 19.52
CA GLN A 222 0.97 -10.18 19.82
C GLN A 222 0.79 -10.93 21.12
N TYR A 223 -0.15 -10.43 21.93
CA TYR A 223 -0.59 -11.11 23.16
C TYR A 223 -2.10 -11.37 23.07
N GLU A 224 -2.45 -12.66 22.97
CA GLU A 224 -3.82 -13.13 22.96
C GLU A 224 -4.21 -13.57 24.37
N ARG A 225 -5.29 -12.99 24.92
CA ARG A 225 -5.85 -13.36 26.21
C ARG A 225 -7.31 -13.77 26.07
N PRO A 226 -7.67 -15.00 26.45
CA PRO A 226 -9.08 -15.36 26.61
C PRO A 226 -9.65 -14.59 27.79
N LEU A 227 -10.79 -13.94 27.56
CA LEU A 227 -11.55 -13.20 28.58
C LEU A 227 -12.68 -14.06 29.13
N SER A 228 -13.21 -14.96 28.32
CA SER A 228 -14.20 -15.98 28.67
C SER A 228 -14.16 -17.11 27.64
N GLU A 229 -14.97 -18.14 27.80
CA GLU A 229 -15.07 -19.26 26.81
C GLU A 229 -15.39 -18.77 25.39
N ARG A 230 -16.09 -17.64 25.25
CA ARG A 230 -16.53 -17.09 23.96
C ARG A 230 -15.79 -15.87 23.52
N ASN A 231 -15.09 -15.18 24.42
CA ASN A 231 -14.49 -13.88 24.16
C ASN A 231 -12.98 -13.95 24.34
N LYS A 232 -12.26 -13.37 23.40
CA LYS A 232 -10.83 -13.18 23.50
C LYS A 232 -10.43 -11.81 23.01
N MET A 233 -9.31 -11.31 23.51
CA MET A 233 -8.70 -10.06 23.13
C MET A 233 -7.27 -10.33 22.65
N VAL A 234 -6.86 -9.65 21.60
CA VAL A 234 -5.48 -9.66 21.10
C VAL A 234 -4.97 -8.22 21.11
N ILE A 235 -3.83 -8.01 21.74
CA ILE A 235 -3.09 -6.75 21.69
C ILE A 235 -1.86 -7.00 20.83
N GLY A 236 -1.58 -6.10 19.89
CA GLY A 236 -0.44 -6.18 18.99
C GLY A 236 0.40 -4.91 19.02
N ALA A 237 1.70 -5.09 18.88
CA ALA A 237 2.67 -3.99 18.71
C ALA A 237 3.63 -4.35 17.59
N VAL A 238 4.06 -3.33 16.83
CA VAL A 238 5.01 -3.48 15.73
C VAL A 238 6.00 -2.32 15.76
N TYR A 239 7.25 -2.62 15.47
CA TYR A 239 8.30 -1.62 15.29
C TYR A 239 9.08 -1.91 14.02
N SER A 240 9.25 -0.88 13.18
CA SER A 240 10.14 -0.90 12.02
C SER A 240 11.20 0.18 12.24
N PRO A 241 12.48 -0.19 12.40
CA PRO A 241 13.54 0.77 12.60
C PRO A 241 13.79 1.61 11.36
N ARG A 242 14.17 2.86 11.59
CA ARG A 242 14.59 3.76 10.51
C ARG A 242 15.75 3.14 9.75
N ASN A 243 15.66 3.23 8.43
CA ASN A 243 16.73 2.82 7.55
C ASN A 243 17.23 4.01 6.72
N ASN A 244 18.52 4.30 6.80
CA ASN A 244 19.19 5.26 5.93
C ASN A 244 20.00 4.47 4.91
N TYR A 245 19.84 4.80 3.65
CA TYR A 245 20.52 4.13 2.55
C TYR A 245 20.95 5.14 1.48
N LYS A 246 21.62 4.65 0.45
CA LYS A 246 22.05 5.43 -0.71
C LYS A 246 21.36 4.86 -1.94
N GLY A 247 20.75 5.73 -2.74
CA GLY A 247 20.13 5.38 -4.01
C GLY A 247 20.93 5.86 -5.20
N GLU A 248 20.56 5.39 -6.37
CA GLU A 248 21.10 5.85 -7.65
C GLU A 248 20.20 6.97 -8.18
N PHE A 249 20.72 8.15 -8.32
CA PHE A 249 20.03 9.33 -8.81
C PHE A 249 20.62 9.77 -10.16
N GLU A 250 19.73 10.10 -11.09
CA GLU A 250 20.07 10.63 -12.40
C GLU A 250 19.10 11.77 -12.71
N ARG A 251 19.63 12.90 -13.16
CA ARG A 251 18.86 14.02 -13.70
C ARG A 251 19.44 14.43 -15.02
N GLU A 252 18.59 14.53 -16.02
CA GLU A 252 18.92 14.94 -17.36
C GLU A 252 18.11 16.20 -17.68
N HIS A 253 18.78 17.22 -18.17
CA HIS A 253 18.18 18.45 -18.68
C HIS A 253 18.44 18.56 -20.17
N TYR A 254 17.39 18.79 -20.94
CA TYR A 254 17.45 18.96 -22.39
C TYR A 254 16.88 20.29 -22.81
N GLU A 255 17.57 21.01 -23.69
CA GLU A 255 16.99 22.06 -24.50
C GLU A 255 16.66 21.51 -25.89
N LEU A 256 15.48 21.81 -26.39
CA LEU A 256 14.95 21.29 -27.64
C LEU A 256 14.73 22.44 -28.62
N ASN A 257 15.00 22.21 -29.91
CA ASN A 257 14.59 23.18 -30.95
C ASN A 257 13.06 23.01 -31.22
N SER A 258 12.53 23.89 -32.08
CA SER A 258 11.12 23.86 -32.50
C SER A 258 10.71 22.54 -33.21
N SER A 259 11.68 21.79 -33.73
CA SER A 259 11.49 20.48 -34.36
C SER A 259 11.64 19.31 -33.40
N GLY A 260 11.88 19.55 -32.09
CA GLY A 260 12.07 18.53 -31.08
C GLY A 260 13.45 17.88 -31.04
N GLN A 261 14.45 18.44 -31.74
CA GLN A 261 15.82 17.95 -31.70
C GLN A 261 16.55 18.54 -30.48
N ILE A 262 17.40 17.75 -29.83
CA ILE A 262 18.20 18.16 -28.68
C ILE A 262 19.30 19.13 -29.14
N LEU A 263 19.28 20.34 -28.61
CA LEU A 263 20.30 21.37 -28.82
C LEU A 263 21.39 21.31 -27.76
N MET A 264 21.00 21.09 -26.51
CA MET A 264 21.89 20.96 -25.36
C MET A 264 21.38 19.87 -24.43
N SER A 265 22.29 19.13 -23.84
CA SER A 265 21.97 18.17 -22.76
C SER A 265 22.98 18.33 -21.64
N ASP A 266 22.49 18.30 -20.41
CA ASP A 266 23.30 18.24 -19.20
C ASP A 266 22.79 17.08 -18.32
N THR A 267 23.72 16.30 -17.75
CA THR A 267 23.38 15.12 -16.97
C THR A 267 24.12 15.13 -15.64
N ILE A 268 23.36 15.03 -14.56
CA ILE A 268 23.87 14.88 -13.21
C ILE A 268 23.55 13.49 -12.70
N THR A 269 24.58 12.73 -12.32
CA THR A 269 24.42 11.38 -11.76
C THR A 269 25.04 11.27 -10.38
N SER A 270 24.44 10.46 -9.52
CA SER A 270 24.96 10.14 -8.19
C SER A 270 24.54 8.74 -7.75
N ASN A 271 25.51 7.88 -7.49
CA ASN A 271 25.27 6.54 -6.93
C ASN A 271 25.18 6.55 -5.40
N ASN A 272 25.31 7.72 -4.77
CA ASN A 272 25.34 7.89 -3.32
C ASN A 272 24.27 8.90 -2.85
N ALA A 273 23.19 9.05 -3.58
CA ALA A 273 22.11 9.97 -3.26
C ALA A 273 21.44 9.55 -1.93
N PRO A 274 21.41 10.44 -0.91
CA PRO A 274 20.88 10.09 0.40
C PRO A 274 19.39 9.84 0.36
N ALA A 275 18.96 8.77 1.02
CA ALA A 275 17.57 8.40 1.19
C ALA A 275 17.36 7.64 2.51
N GLY A 276 16.12 7.51 2.95
CA GLY A 276 15.80 6.76 4.17
C GLY A 276 14.31 6.53 4.33
N PHE A 277 13.97 5.59 5.20
CA PHE A 277 12.62 5.34 5.66
C PHE A 277 12.48 5.67 7.15
N ALA A 278 11.28 6.07 7.54
CA ALA A 278 10.96 6.51 8.89
C ALA A 278 10.94 5.36 9.90
N ASP A 279 11.31 5.65 11.15
CA ASP A 279 10.91 4.80 12.27
C ASP A 279 9.40 4.70 12.30
N THR A 280 8.87 3.47 12.33
CA THR A 280 7.44 3.21 12.37
C THR A 280 7.08 2.45 13.65
N TYR A 281 6.11 2.96 14.39
CA TYR A 281 5.54 2.36 15.58
C TYR A 281 4.07 2.07 15.32
N GLY A 282 3.65 0.84 15.53
CA GLY A 282 2.27 0.43 15.41
C GLY A 282 1.79 -0.25 16.69
N VAL A 283 0.59 0.09 17.14
CA VAL A 283 -0.10 -0.60 18.23
C VAL A 283 -1.56 -0.81 17.84
N GLY A 284 -2.14 -1.93 18.27
CA GLY A 284 -3.52 -2.21 17.97
C GLY A 284 -4.11 -3.25 18.90
N PHE A 285 -5.42 -3.29 18.93
CA PHE A 285 -6.15 -4.33 19.65
C PHE A 285 -7.28 -4.89 18.80
N THR A 286 -7.65 -6.11 19.08
CA THR A 286 -8.79 -6.79 18.46
C THR A 286 -9.56 -7.57 19.52
N PHE A 287 -10.87 -7.35 19.59
CA PHE A 287 -11.78 -8.16 20.38
C PHE A 287 -12.50 -9.13 19.46
N VAL A 288 -12.56 -10.40 19.87
CA VAL A 288 -13.17 -11.49 19.09
C VAL A 288 -14.19 -12.19 19.95
N ARG A 289 -15.43 -12.33 19.46
CA ARG A 289 -16.49 -13.08 20.10
C ARG A 289 -16.96 -14.24 19.22
N ASP A 290 -16.94 -15.47 19.77
CA ASP A 290 -17.38 -16.72 19.13
C ASP A 290 -16.68 -17.00 17.76
N ASN A 291 -15.56 -16.36 17.44
CA ASN A 291 -14.96 -16.30 16.11
C ASN A 291 -15.92 -15.82 15.00
N ARG A 292 -17.00 -15.14 15.36
CA ARG A 292 -18.04 -14.61 14.46
C ARG A 292 -18.09 -13.11 14.40
N PHE A 293 -17.74 -12.45 15.49
CA PHE A 293 -17.70 -11.00 15.59
C PHE A 293 -16.29 -10.58 15.98
N ILE A 294 -15.72 -9.70 15.18
CA ILE A 294 -14.41 -9.11 15.40
C ILE A 294 -14.57 -7.59 15.35
N VAL A 295 -14.00 -6.91 16.31
CA VAL A 295 -13.84 -5.45 16.28
C VAL A 295 -12.43 -5.12 16.71
N GLY A 296 -11.80 -4.16 16.06
CA GLY A 296 -10.45 -3.76 16.39
C GLY A 296 -10.15 -2.33 16.02
N ALA A 297 -9.05 -1.83 16.56
CA ALA A 297 -8.52 -0.52 16.25
C ALA A 297 -6.99 -0.55 16.29
N ASP A 298 -6.39 0.20 15.37
CA ASP A 298 -4.95 0.34 15.22
C ASP A 298 -4.54 1.81 15.22
N PHE A 299 -3.38 2.09 15.78
CA PHE A 299 -2.69 3.36 15.70
C PHE A 299 -1.28 3.17 15.15
N THR A 300 -0.92 3.96 14.14
CA THR A 300 0.42 3.96 13.53
C THR A 300 1.04 5.34 13.68
N TYR A 301 2.31 5.40 14.04
CA TYR A 301 3.10 6.63 14.07
C TYR A 301 4.43 6.45 13.33
N GLN A 302 4.75 7.36 12.42
CA GLN A 302 5.95 7.33 11.56
C GLN A 302 6.73 8.63 11.70
N LYS A 303 8.03 8.54 12.05
CA LYS A 303 8.92 9.70 12.24
C LYS A 303 9.62 10.07 10.94
N TRP A 304 8.95 10.78 10.06
CA TRP A 304 9.48 11.19 8.76
C TRP A 304 10.34 12.46 8.82
N ASP A 305 10.19 13.31 9.83
CA ASP A 305 10.90 14.60 9.99
C ASP A 305 12.44 14.48 9.96
N LYS A 306 12.98 13.32 10.34
CA LYS A 306 14.42 13.03 10.39
C LYS A 306 14.93 12.23 9.19
N VAL A 307 14.08 11.94 8.21
CA VAL A 307 14.46 11.14 7.05
C VAL A 307 15.26 12.00 6.07
N LYS A 308 16.44 11.52 5.69
CA LYS A 308 17.23 12.14 4.61
C LYS A 308 16.62 11.75 3.26
N TYR A 309 16.59 12.70 2.33
CA TYR A 309 16.05 12.46 1.00
C TYR A 309 16.72 13.40 -0.02
N THR A 310 17.04 12.88 -1.19
CA THR A 310 17.60 13.65 -2.30
C THR A 310 16.52 14.55 -2.93
N ASN A 311 16.86 15.81 -3.20
CA ASN A 311 15.95 16.73 -3.89
C ASN A 311 15.79 16.35 -5.37
N LEU A 312 14.82 15.48 -5.67
CA LEU A 312 14.56 15.02 -7.04
C LEU A 312 14.02 16.12 -7.93
N MET A 313 13.26 17.05 -7.35
CA MET A 313 12.50 18.06 -8.09
C MET A 313 13.29 19.33 -8.35
N ASN A 314 14.50 19.46 -7.80
CA ASN A 314 15.29 20.69 -7.84
C ASN A 314 14.47 21.93 -7.41
N ASP A 315 13.59 21.72 -6.43
CA ASP A 315 12.78 22.77 -5.84
C ASP A 315 13.54 23.50 -4.71
N ASN A 316 13.06 24.65 -4.32
CA ASN A 316 13.66 25.49 -3.28
C ASN A 316 13.21 25.10 -1.86
N MET A 317 12.49 23.95 -1.69
CA MET A 317 12.01 23.52 -0.38
C MET A 317 13.16 22.99 0.46
N GLU A 318 13.31 23.55 1.66
CA GLU A 318 14.27 23.07 2.64
C GLU A 318 14.02 21.61 3.01
N GLN A 319 15.10 20.82 3.14
CA GLN A 319 15.02 19.40 3.50
C GLN A 319 14.24 19.18 4.80
N ALA A 320 14.44 20.04 5.81
CA ALA A 320 13.77 19.93 7.11
C ALA A 320 12.26 20.17 7.06
N LYS A 321 11.76 20.82 6.03
CA LYS A 321 10.33 21.13 5.86
C LYS A 321 9.63 20.18 4.90
N ARG A 322 10.35 19.29 4.22
CA ARG A 322 9.83 18.40 3.17
C ARG A 322 8.92 17.30 3.70
N PHE A 323 9.25 16.76 4.86
CA PHE A 323 8.53 15.67 5.49
C PHE A 323 7.88 16.07 6.81
N ASN A 324 6.72 15.49 7.06
CA ASN A 324 5.95 15.62 8.29
C ASN A 324 5.78 14.25 8.97
N ASN A 325 5.77 14.21 10.28
CA ASN A 325 5.47 12.99 11.01
C ASN A 325 4.04 12.54 10.72
N ARG A 326 3.91 11.30 10.24
CA ARG A 326 2.61 10.73 9.87
C ARG A 326 2.04 9.93 11.03
N TRP A 327 0.75 10.10 11.27
CA TRP A 327 -0.01 9.21 12.12
C TRP A 327 -1.27 8.74 11.41
N LYS A 328 -1.68 7.52 11.71
CA LYS A 328 -2.89 6.90 11.14
C LYS A 328 -3.64 6.19 12.25
N VAL A 329 -4.96 6.37 12.27
CA VAL A 329 -5.91 5.59 13.07
C VAL A 329 -6.77 4.77 12.12
N ALA A 330 -7.00 3.51 12.44
CA ALA A 330 -7.90 2.64 11.73
C ALA A 330 -8.81 1.91 12.72
N VAL A 331 -10.08 1.75 12.36
CA VAL A 331 -11.07 0.98 13.14
C VAL A 331 -11.82 0.08 12.18
N GLY A 332 -12.08 -1.15 12.59
CA GLY A 332 -12.77 -2.09 11.72
C GLY A 332 -13.52 -3.17 12.47
N THR A 333 -14.49 -3.74 11.78
CA THR A 333 -15.32 -4.84 12.28
C THR A 333 -15.56 -5.89 11.21
N GLU A 334 -15.65 -7.15 11.64
CA GLU A 334 -16.09 -8.29 10.82
C GLU A 334 -17.21 -9.01 11.56
N TYR A 335 -18.27 -9.36 10.83
CA TYR A 335 -19.37 -10.17 11.35
C TYR A 335 -19.67 -11.34 10.42
N MET A 336 -19.88 -12.52 11.00
CA MET A 336 -20.35 -13.73 10.33
C MET A 336 -21.46 -14.35 11.18
N ASN A 337 -22.62 -14.62 10.61
CA ASN A 337 -23.74 -15.14 11.37
C ASN A 337 -23.48 -16.57 11.87
N ASN A 338 -23.33 -17.53 10.95
CA ASN A 338 -23.09 -18.92 11.31
C ASN A 338 -22.36 -19.68 10.17
N PRO A 339 -21.15 -20.21 10.41
CA PRO A 339 -20.40 -20.92 9.38
C PRO A 339 -21.03 -22.28 9.01
N TYR A 340 -21.89 -22.85 9.84
CA TYR A 340 -22.50 -24.17 9.65
C TYR A 340 -23.91 -24.14 9.05
N GLU A 341 -24.45 -22.97 8.76
CA GLU A 341 -25.77 -22.80 8.17
C GLU A 341 -25.85 -23.30 6.73
N ARG A 342 -27.06 -23.70 6.29
CA ARG A 342 -27.29 -24.06 4.88
C ARG A 342 -27.34 -22.83 3.97
N SER A 343 -27.85 -21.71 4.48
CA SER A 343 -27.94 -20.45 3.72
C SER A 343 -26.55 -19.88 3.47
N TYR A 344 -26.23 -19.63 2.21
CA TYR A 344 -24.96 -19.06 1.78
C TYR A 344 -24.69 -17.69 2.40
N PHE A 345 -25.70 -16.80 2.41
CA PHE A 345 -25.59 -15.47 2.99
C PHE A 345 -25.25 -15.47 4.48
N LYS A 346 -25.68 -16.49 5.23
CA LYS A 346 -25.35 -16.60 6.66
C LYS A 346 -23.91 -17.05 6.93
N LYS A 347 -23.24 -17.65 5.92
CA LYS A 347 -21.83 -18.05 5.97
C LYS A 347 -20.89 -16.96 5.51
N MET A 348 -21.39 -15.95 4.81
CA MET A 348 -20.60 -14.81 4.35
C MET A 348 -20.09 -13.99 5.52
N LYS A 349 -18.94 -13.40 5.33
CA LYS A 349 -18.36 -12.41 6.24
C LYS A 349 -18.66 -11.02 5.75
N TYR A 350 -19.18 -10.19 6.63
CA TYR A 350 -19.50 -8.78 6.40
C TYR A 350 -18.52 -7.92 7.16
N ARG A 351 -17.90 -6.94 6.51
CA ARG A 351 -16.89 -6.09 7.08
C ARG A 351 -17.20 -4.64 6.85
N ALA A 352 -16.80 -3.82 7.80
CA ALA A 352 -16.83 -2.37 7.67
C ALA A 352 -15.63 -1.78 8.41
N GLY A 353 -15.13 -0.65 7.93
CA GLY A 353 -14.02 0.02 8.57
C GLY A 353 -13.92 1.49 8.20
N PHE A 354 -13.15 2.19 9.00
CA PHE A 354 -12.81 3.58 8.83
C PHE A 354 -11.33 3.79 9.12
N ASN A 355 -10.68 4.68 8.37
CA ASN A 355 -9.34 5.12 8.69
C ASN A 355 -9.19 6.63 8.48
N TYR A 356 -8.23 7.19 9.22
CA TYR A 356 -7.86 8.58 9.12
C TYR A 356 -6.36 8.72 9.29
N SER A 357 -5.72 9.54 8.44
CA SER A 357 -4.30 9.87 8.58
C SER A 357 -3.99 11.29 8.12
N ASN A 358 -2.86 11.83 8.57
CA ASN A 358 -2.25 12.99 7.96
C ASN A 358 -1.20 12.58 6.93
N SER A 359 -0.80 13.52 6.09
CA SER A 359 0.28 13.35 5.11
C SER A 359 1.65 13.20 5.78
N TYR A 360 2.52 12.36 5.20
CA TYR A 360 3.95 12.36 5.53
C TYR A 360 4.73 13.43 4.75
N LEU A 361 4.09 14.06 3.76
CA LEU A 361 4.64 15.09 2.91
C LEU A 361 4.09 16.46 3.29
N ASN A 362 4.90 17.46 3.13
CA ASN A 362 4.51 18.86 3.16
C ASN A 362 4.62 19.46 1.75
N PHE A 363 3.76 20.43 1.47
CA PHE A 363 3.69 21.16 0.22
C PHE A 363 3.73 22.65 0.49
N THR A 364 4.36 23.39 -0.40
CA THR A 364 4.40 24.87 -0.33
C THR A 364 3.42 25.43 -1.36
N ASN A 365 2.50 26.29 -0.92
CA ASN A 365 1.62 27.02 -1.82
C ASN A 365 2.32 28.29 -2.38
N LYS A 366 1.62 28.99 -3.27
CA LYS A 366 2.10 30.26 -3.85
C LYS A 366 2.36 31.36 -2.81
N ALA A 367 1.72 31.28 -1.63
CA ALA A 367 1.90 32.22 -0.52
C ALA A 367 3.06 31.82 0.42
N GLY A 368 3.78 30.71 0.15
CA GLY A 368 4.89 30.23 0.98
C GLY A 368 4.46 29.42 2.22
N GLU A 369 3.17 29.11 2.38
CA GLU A 369 2.71 28.25 3.48
C GLU A 369 3.09 26.80 3.22
N VAL A 370 3.62 26.14 4.25
CA VAL A 370 4.07 24.74 4.21
C VAL A 370 3.15 23.89 5.07
N LYS A 371 2.33 23.05 4.45
CA LYS A 371 1.41 22.11 5.13
C LYS A 371 1.22 20.85 4.28
N GLY A 372 0.61 19.84 4.89
CA GLY A 372 0.27 18.57 4.23
C GLY A 372 -1.19 18.49 3.79
N TYR A 373 -1.69 17.25 3.78
CA TYR A 373 -3.11 16.92 3.57
C TYR A 373 -3.60 15.96 4.65
N LYS A 374 -4.93 15.84 4.76
CA LYS A 374 -5.63 14.84 5.57
C LYS A 374 -6.27 13.80 4.66
N GLU A 375 -6.24 12.56 5.08
CA GLU A 375 -6.81 11.42 4.37
C GLU A 375 -7.89 10.77 5.22
N TYR A 376 -9.05 10.54 4.64
CA TYR A 376 -10.21 9.86 5.25
C TYR A 376 -10.57 8.67 4.38
N GLY A 377 -10.71 7.50 4.97
CA GLY A 377 -11.11 6.28 4.26
C GLY A 377 -12.28 5.58 4.94
N VAL A 378 -13.25 5.14 4.16
CA VAL A 378 -14.34 4.26 4.59
C VAL A 378 -14.28 3.01 3.74
N THR A 379 -14.39 1.84 4.37
CA THR A 379 -14.31 0.56 3.67
C THR A 379 -15.51 -0.32 4.03
N VAL A 380 -15.95 -1.10 3.06
CA VAL A 380 -16.94 -2.17 3.23
C VAL A 380 -16.43 -3.42 2.53
N GLY A 381 -16.55 -4.58 3.16
CA GLY A 381 -16.02 -5.83 2.61
C GLY A 381 -16.99 -7.00 2.74
N LEU A 382 -16.92 -7.88 1.75
CA LEU A 382 -17.63 -9.16 1.73
C LEU A 382 -16.61 -10.30 1.63
N GLY A 383 -16.74 -11.32 2.49
CA GLY A 383 -15.97 -12.55 2.42
C GLY A 383 -16.88 -13.69 1.99
N LEU A 384 -16.67 -14.18 0.77
CA LEU A 384 -17.48 -15.21 0.13
C LEU A 384 -16.79 -16.56 0.25
N PRO A 385 -17.31 -17.51 1.06
CA PRO A 385 -16.74 -18.85 1.14
C PRO A 385 -17.00 -19.62 -0.17
N PHE A 386 -15.96 -20.14 -0.82
CA PHE A 386 -16.11 -20.88 -2.08
C PHE A 386 -15.62 -22.33 -2.04
N ILE A 387 -14.70 -22.69 -1.14
CA ILE A 387 -14.31 -24.05 -0.85
C ILE A 387 -14.55 -24.29 0.63
N GLU A 388 -15.55 -25.09 0.94
CA GLU A 388 -15.94 -25.41 2.31
C GLU A 388 -15.60 -26.85 2.62
N ASN A 389 -14.61 -27.09 3.47
CA ASN A 389 -14.29 -28.39 4.03
C ASN A 389 -14.50 -28.38 5.55
N TYR A 390 -15.48 -27.62 6.05
CA TYR A 390 -15.76 -27.48 7.47
C TYR A 390 -15.89 -28.81 8.21
N TYR A 391 -16.64 -29.77 7.62
CA TYR A 391 -16.91 -31.05 8.25
C TYR A 391 -15.71 -32.03 8.21
N ARG A 392 -14.78 -31.88 7.28
CA ARG A 392 -13.61 -32.75 7.13
C ARG A 392 -12.34 -32.18 7.71
N THR A 393 -12.11 -30.89 7.60
CA THR A 393 -10.83 -30.27 7.93
C THR A 393 -10.94 -28.92 8.67
N GLY A 394 -12.16 -28.38 8.85
CA GLY A 394 -12.40 -27.08 9.46
C GLY A 394 -11.91 -25.87 8.61
N ARG A 395 -11.52 -26.07 7.34
CA ARG A 395 -10.91 -25.07 6.48
C ARG A 395 -11.89 -24.52 5.47
N VAL A 396 -11.74 -23.22 5.23
CA VAL A 396 -12.53 -22.48 4.23
C VAL A 396 -11.62 -21.57 3.43
N SER A 397 -11.81 -21.55 2.13
CA SER A 397 -11.21 -20.59 1.21
C SER A 397 -12.21 -19.50 0.90
N TYR A 398 -11.73 -18.27 0.80
CA TYR A 398 -12.58 -17.08 0.61
C TYR A 398 -12.20 -16.29 -0.64
N ILE A 399 -13.22 -15.77 -1.31
CA ILE A 399 -13.08 -14.62 -2.20
C ILE A 399 -13.51 -13.41 -1.38
N ASN A 400 -12.63 -12.41 -1.26
CA ASN A 400 -12.94 -11.16 -0.58
C ASN A 400 -13.12 -10.06 -1.62
N ILE A 401 -14.23 -9.33 -1.52
CA ILE A 401 -14.53 -8.16 -2.34
C ILE A 401 -14.62 -6.99 -1.37
N ASN A 402 -13.76 -6.00 -1.53
CA ASN A 402 -13.77 -4.81 -0.68
C ASN A 402 -13.98 -3.57 -1.53
N PHE A 403 -14.79 -2.68 -1.04
CA PHE A 403 -15.06 -1.35 -1.59
C PHE A 403 -14.45 -0.31 -0.65
N GLU A 404 -13.77 0.65 -1.22
CA GLU A 404 -13.16 1.76 -0.48
C GLU A 404 -13.60 3.09 -1.08
N TYR A 405 -14.00 4.00 -0.23
CA TYR A 405 -14.05 5.42 -0.55
C TYR A 405 -12.97 6.14 0.25
N LYS A 406 -12.08 6.86 -0.44
CA LYS A 406 -11.01 7.61 0.19
C LYS A 406 -11.03 9.05 -0.32
N LYS A 407 -10.88 10.00 0.60
CA LYS A 407 -10.78 11.42 0.31
C LYS A 407 -9.47 11.99 0.87
N ILE A 408 -8.71 12.66 0.02
CA ILE A 408 -7.54 13.44 0.38
C ILE A 408 -7.91 14.90 0.29
N LYS A 409 -7.83 15.59 1.44
CA LYS A 409 -8.15 17.02 1.56
C LYS A 409 -6.88 17.78 1.93
N PRO A 410 -6.39 18.70 1.07
CA PRO A 410 -5.25 19.53 1.38
C PRO A 410 -5.57 20.51 2.51
N GLU A 411 -4.56 20.84 3.31
CA GLU A 411 -4.67 21.84 4.38
C GLU A 411 -4.38 23.27 3.90
N VAL A 412 -4.00 23.40 2.63
CA VAL A 412 -3.69 24.67 1.98
C VAL A 412 -4.67 24.92 0.85
N LYS A 413 -5.18 26.15 0.73
CA LYS A 413 -6.08 26.55 -0.36
C LYS A 413 -5.34 26.57 -1.71
N GLY A 414 -6.07 26.25 -2.78
CA GLY A 414 -5.53 26.21 -4.14
C GLY A 414 -4.74 24.96 -4.50
N MET A 415 -4.78 23.94 -3.62
CA MET A 415 -4.27 22.59 -3.89
C MET A 415 -5.41 21.67 -4.34
N ILE A 416 -5.07 20.50 -4.89
CA ILE A 416 -6.01 19.58 -5.50
C ILE A 416 -6.69 18.70 -4.43
N ASP A 417 -8.03 18.72 -4.40
CA ASP A 417 -8.84 17.74 -3.66
C ASP A 417 -8.89 16.43 -4.46
N GLU A 418 -8.67 15.30 -3.79
CA GLU A 418 -8.70 13.99 -4.44
C GLU A 418 -9.74 13.08 -3.78
N GLU A 419 -10.58 12.46 -4.60
CA GLU A 419 -11.57 11.46 -4.18
C GLU A 419 -11.31 10.16 -4.93
N TYR A 420 -11.33 9.04 -4.21
CA TYR A 420 -11.05 7.72 -4.75
C TYR A 420 -12.17 6.75 -4.44
N PHE A 421 -12.60 6.02 -5.47
CA PHE A 421 -13.49 4.87 -5.34
C PHE A 421 -12.72 3.63 -5.77
N GLY A 422 -12.38 2.80 -4.78
CA GLY A 422 -11.59 1.58 -4.97
C GLY A 422 -12.44 0.33 -4.85
N VAL A 423 -12.10 -0.68 -5.65
CA VAL A 423 -12.59 -2.05 -5.51
C VAL A 423 -11.39 -2.97 -5.47
N SER A 424 -11.28 -3.81 -4.44
CA SER A 424 -10.28 -4.87 -4.41
C SER A 424 -10.92 -6.24 -4.39
N LEU A 425 -10.34 -7.15 -5.18
CA LEU A 425 -10.71 -8.55 -5.25
C LEU A 425 -9.53 -9.39 -4.75
N ASN A 426 -9.77 -10.23 -3.76
CA ASN A 426 -8.75 -11.11 -3.21
C ASN A 426 -9.23 -12.54 -3.20
N VAL A 427 -8.35 -13.47 -3.55
CA VAL A 427 -8.62 -14.91 -3.51
C VAL A 427 -7.67 -15.54 -2.50
N ASN A 428 -8.24 -16.01 -1.40
CA ASN A 428 -7.52 -16.75 -0.39
C ASN A 428 -7.79 -18.25 -0.53
N ILE A 429 -6.76 -19.04 -0.78
CA ILE A 429 -6.80 -20.49 -0.88
C ILE A 429 -6.17 -21.08 0.39
N ASN A 430 -6.93 -21.90 1.10
CA ASN A 430 -6.52 -22.56 2.33
C ASN A 430 -6.59 -24.08 2.15
N GLU A 431 -5.45 -24.70 1.86
CA GLU A 431 -5.36 -26.12 1.51
C GLU A 431 -4.53 -26.94 2.53
N LEU A 432 -4.76 -28.25 2.53
CA LEU A 432 -3.93 -29.20 3.24
C LEU A 432 -2.65 -29.47 2.46
N TRP A 433 -1.51 -29.29 3.11
CA TRP A 433 -0.20 -29.64 2.57
C TRP A 433 0.45 -30.74 3.41
N PHE A 434 1.39 -31.48 2.81
CA PHE A 434 2.13 -32.61 3.43
C PHE A 434 1.27 -33.80 3.87
N ARG A 435 0.20 -34.08 3.16
CA ARG A 435 -0.51 -35.35 3.37
C ARG A 435 0.23 -36.47 2.64
N THR A 436 0.90 -37.35 3.36
CA THR A 436 1.29 -38.65 2.81
C THR A 436 0.00 -39.39 2.43
N LYS A 437 -0.21 -39.63 1.13
CA LYS A 437 -1.22 -40.59 0.70
C LYS A 437 -0.71 -41.96 1.16
N LYS A 438 -1.41 -42.59 2.08
CA LYS A 438 -1.26 -44.04 2.25
C LYS A 438 -1.70 -44.65 0.93
N ILE A 439 -0.80 -45.29 0.23
CA ILE A 439 -1.08 -46.19 -0.88
C ILE A 439 -1.49 -47.46 -0.19
N ASP A 440 -2.80 -47.76 -0.16
CA ASP A 440 -3.34 -49.08 0.22
C ASP A 440 -3.26 -49.98 -1.00
#